data_5073bc89674d40e116006e909685df29
#
_entry.id   5073bc89674d40e116006e909685df29
#
_cell.length_a   1.000
_cell.length_b   1.000
_cell.length_c   1.000
_cell.angle_alpha   90.00
_cell.angle_beta   90.00
_cell.angle_gamma   90.00
#
_symmetry.space_group_name_H-M   'P 1'
#
loop_
_entity.id
_entity.type
_entity.pdbx_description
1 polymer ?
#
loop_
_entity_poly.entity_id
_entity_poly.type
_entity_poly.pdbx_seq_one_letter_code
_entity_poly.pdbx_strand_id
1 'polypeptide(L)'
;MFKRLKKDIQVIFDRDPAARSVWEVVFCYSGLHAIWFHRLSHKLYLRGWVLLPRMISNFARFLTGIEIHPGATIGEGLFIDHGTGIVIGETAELGKNVTLYQGVTLGGTGKEKGKRHPTIGDNVVVASGAKVLGSFTVGEHAKIGAGSVVLKEVPPYATVVGIPGKIVCMYGEKVDRGEDDVDLRHDQLPDPEGEMLFCMQRHIQLLQEKITKLEKELKK
;
A
#
# COMPACT_ATOMS: atom_id res chain seq x y z
N MET A 1 19.02 -1.49 19.15
CA MET A 1 17.63 -1.56 19.62
C MET A 1 17.04 -0.17 19.82
N PHE A 2 17.60 0.68 20.69
CA PHE A 2 17.08 2.03 20.98
C PHE A 2 16.99 2.98 19.77
N LYS A 3 17.96 2.95 18.84
CA LYS A 3 17.93 3.79 17.63
C LYS A 3 16.70 3.48 16.74
N ARG A 4 16.35 2.20 16.57
CA ARG A 4 15.17 1.78 15.78
C ARG A 4 13.88 2.21 16.46
N LEU A 5 13.79 2.03 17.77
CA LEU A 5 12.63 2.46 18.56
C LEU A 5 12.37 3.97 18.43
N LYS A 6 13.45 4.78 18.52
CA LYS A 6 13.35 6.22 18.34
C LYS A 6 12.90 6.58 16.92
N LYS A 7 13.41 5.86 15.89
CA LYS A 7 13.01 6.09 14.51
C LYS A 7 11.53 5.74 14.29
N ASP A 8 11.02 4.64 14.88
CA ASP A 8 9.60 4.27 14.75
C ASP A 8 8.67 5.34 15.33
N ILE A 9 9.03 5.90 16.47
CA ILE A 9 8.27 7.00 17.10
C ILE A 9 8.37 8.26 16.25
N GLN A 10 9.56 8.59 15.74
CA GLN A 10 9.79 9.78 14.92
C GLN A 10 8.93 9.75 13.65
N VAL A 11 8.89 8.62 12.96
CA VAL A 11 8.08 8.45 11.73
C VAL A 11 6.59 8.74 11.95
N ILE A 12 6.07 8.45 13.15
CA ILE A 12 4.67 8.76 13.48
C ILE A 12 4.50 10.28 13.57
N PHE A 13 5.39 10.99 14.27
CA PHE A 13 5.33 12.46 14.34
C PHE A 13 5.51 13.14 12.98
N ASP A 14 6.31 12.54 12.09
CA ASP A 14 6.56 13.08 10.76
C ASP A 14 5.35 12.93 9.81
N ARG A 15 4.46 11.94 10.08
CA ARG A 15 3.38 11.56 9.15
C ARG A 15 1.97 11.72 9.70
N ASP A 16 1.81 11.75 11.02
CA ASP A 16 0.51 11.95 11.65
C ASP A 16 0.46 13.29 12.39
N PRO A 17 -0.25 14.29 11.83
CA PRO A 17 -0.40 15.59 12.48
C PRO A 17 -1.21 15.52 13.79
N ALA A 18 -1.91 14.41 14.07
CA ALA A 18 -2.65 14.22 15.32
C ALA A 18 -1.75 13.81 16.50
N ALA A 19 -0.51 13.32 16.23
CA ALA A 19 0.43 12.91 17.26
C ALA A 19 0.94 14.11 18.09
N ARG A 20 0.65 14.15 19.39
CA ARG A 20 0.96 15.30 20.26
C ARG A 20 2.09 15.05 21.25
N SER A 21 2.25 13.81 21.71
CA SER A 21 3.26 13.46 22.70
C SER A 21 3.82 12.05 22.51
N VAL A 22 5.06 11.85 22.97
CA VAL A 22 5.72 10.53 22.92
C VAL A 22 4.92 9.49 23.70
N TRP A 23 4.32 9.87 24.83
CA TRP A 23 3.52 8.96 25.64
C TRP A 23 2.25 8.52 24.91
N GLU A 24 1.56 9.45 24.25
CA GLU A 24 0.42 9.15 23.40
C GLU A 24 0.80 8.14 22.30
N VAL A 25 1.90 8.40 21.58
CA VAL A 25 2.39 7.50 20.55
C VAL A 25 2.73 6.12 21.09
N VAL A 26 3.42 6.05 22.24
CA VAL A 26 3.80 4.78 22.86
C VAL A 26 2.62 3.96 23.35
N PHE A 27 1.57 4.60 23.87
CA PHE A 27 0.45 3.88 24.49
C PHE A 27 -0.79 3.73 23.59
N CYS A 28 -0.96 4.60 22.59
CA CYS A 28 -2.21 4.66 21.83
C CYS A 28 -2.07 4.24 20.36
N TYR A 29 -0.87 4.11 19.82
CA TYR A 29 -0.68 3.75 18.41
C TYR A 29 -0.56 2.25 18.20
N SER A 30 -1.64 1.63 17.77
CA SER A 30 -1.74 0.19 17.52
C SER A 30 -0.73 -0.30 16.46
N GLY A 31 -0.46 0.50 15.43
CA GLY A 31 0.54 0.21 14.41
C GLY A 31 1.95 0.05 14.98
N LEU A 32 2.34 0.92 15.92
CA LEU A 32 3.63 0.82 16.61
C LEU A 32 3.73 -0.47 17.43
N HIS A 33 2.68 -0.82 18.17
CA HIS A 33 2.64 -2.05 18.95
C HIS A 33 2.76 -3.29 18.05
N ALA A 34 2.03 -3.33 16.93
CA ALA A 34 2.09 -4.43 15.96
C ALA A 34 3.52 -4.63 15.42
N ILE A 35 4.23 -3.54 15.09
CA ILE A 35 5.61 -3.58 14.62
C ILE A 35 6.55 -4.14 15.71
N TRP A 36 6.37 -3.75 16.97
CA TRP A 36 7.21 -4.25 18.06
C TRP A 36 6.99 -5.74 18.33
N PHE A 37 5.73 -6.20 18.36
CA PHE A 37 5.41 -7.62 18.48
C PHE A 37 5.94 -8.41 17.28
N HIS A 38 5.81 -7.87 16.06
CA HIS A 38 6.38 -8.51 14.88
C HIS A 38 7.90 -8.68 15.01
N ARG A 39 8.63 -7.67 15.40
CA ARG A 39 10.11 -7.79 15.56
C ARG A 39 10.51 -8.87 16.54
N LEU A 40 9.76 -9.02 17.63
CA LEU A 40 9.98 -10.09 18.61
C LEU A 40 9.70 -11.46 17.96
N SER A 41 8.54 -11.62 17.35
CA SER A 41 8.12 -12.87 16.72
C SER A 41 9.03 -13.25 15.55
N HIS A 42 9.40 -12.30 14.70
CA HIS A 42 10.32 -12.50 13.57
C HIS A 42 11.70 -12.98 14.02
N LYS A 43 12.25 -12.39 15.07
CA LYS A 43 13.54 -12.82 15.64
C LYS A 43 13.51 -14.27 16.14
N LEU A 44 12.41 -14.73 16.70
CA LEU A 44 12.23 -16.11 17.12
C LEU A 44 12.00 -17.03 15.90
N TYR A 45 11.24 -16.57 14.93
CA TYR A 45 10.98 -17.29 13.68
C TYR A 45 12.29 -17.58 12.92
N LEU A 46 13.19 -16.60 12.80
CA LEU A 46 14.52 -16.75 12.18
C LEU A 46 15.43 -17.74 12.93
N ARG A 47 15.13 -18.08 14.20
CA ARG A 47 15.82 -19.13 14.97
C ARG A 47 15.23 -20.51 14.79
N GLY A 48 14.29 -20.67 13.87
CA GLY A 48 13.62 -21.94 13.58
C GLY A 48 12.44 -22.27 14.49
N TRP A 49 12.01 -21.37 15.37
CA TRP A 49 10.80 -21.57 16.18
C TRP A 49 9.57 -21.36 15.31
N VAL A 50 8.58 -22.23 15.45
CA VAL A 50 7.36 -22.16 14.63
C VAL A 50 6.15 -21.71 15.47
N LEU A 51 5.85 -22.42 16.53
CA LEU A 51 4.63 -22.22 17.30
C LEU A 51 4.62 -20.89 18.05
N LEU A 52 5.67 -20.62 18.85
CA LEU A 52 5.73 -19.42 19.69
C LEU A 52 5.68 -18.11 18.90
N PRO A 53 6.42 -17.92 17.79
CA PRO A 53 6.26 -16.75 16.94
C PRO A 53 4.82 -16.55 16.43
N ARG A 54 4.15 -17.64 16.04
CA ARG A 54 2.76 -17.60 15.58
C ARG A 54 1.79 -17.19 16.70
N MET A 55 2.02 -17.69 17.91
CA MET A 55 1.22 -17.30 19.09
C MET A 55 1.38 -15.81 19.39
N ILE A 56 2.62 -15.29 19.36
CA ILE A 56 2.90 -13.85 19.55
C ILE A 56 2.21 -13.02 18.47
N SER A 57 2.31 -13.41 17.21
CA SER A 57 1.64 -12.72 16.10
C SER A 57 0.11 -12.72 16.25
N ASN A 58 -0.49 -13.84 16.65
CA ASN A 58 -1.92 -13.94 16.87
C ASN A 58 -2.38 -13.09 18.06
N PHE A 59 -1.61 -13.06 19.14
CA PHE A 59 -1.85 -12.19 20.29
C PHE A 59 -1.76 -10.71 19.92
N ALA A 60 -0.75 -10.33 19.11
CA ALA A 60 -0.62 -8.98 18.58
C ALA A 60 -1.84 -8.58 17.75
N ARG A 61 -2.33 -9.48 16.87
CA ARG A 61 -3.56 -9.27 16.11
C ARG A 61 -4.78 -9.03 17.00
N PHE A 62 -4.92 -9.83 18.06
CA PHE A 62 -6.01 -9.66 19.02
C PHE A 62 -5.98 -8.28 19.69
N LEU A 63 -4.79 -7.79 20.06
CA LEU A 63 -4.63 -6.49 20.73
C LEU A 63 -4.75 -5.29 19.78
N THR A 64 -4.26 -5.42 18.54
CA THR A 64 -4.05 -4.29 17.63
C THR A 64 -5.00 -4.28 16.44
N GLY A 65 -5.66 -5.40 16.14
CA GLY A 65 -6.41 -5.60 14.91
C GLY A 65 -5.54 -5.77 13.66
N ILE A 66 -4.20 -5.88 13.82
CA ILE A 66 -3.22 -5.95 12.73
C ILE A 66 -2.57 -7.33 12.72
N GLU A 67 -2.64 -8.03 11.60
CA GLU A 67 -1.98 -9.31 11.41
C GLU A 67 -0.67 -9.14 10.63
N ILE A 68 0.46 -9.47 11.25
CA ILE A 68 1.75 -9.54 10.58
C ILE A 68 2.33 -10.94 10.82
N HIS A 69 2.52 -11.70 9.72
CA HIS A 69 3.12 -13.01 9.84
C HIS A 69 4.58 -12.91 10.30
N PRO A 70 5.05 -13.78 11.23
CA PRO A 70 6.42 -13.73 11.72
C PRO A 70 7.51 -13.87 10.64
N GLY A 71 7.19 -14.50 9.51
CA GLY A 71 8.10 -14.66 8.37
C GLY A 71 8.25 -13.41 7.49
N ALA A 72 7.36 -12.43 7.60
CA ALA A 72 7.45 -11.21 6.81
C ALA A 72 8.73 -10.43 7.11
N THR A 73 9.35 -9.85 6.08
CA THR A 73 10.53 -8.99 6.23
C THR A 73 10.10 -7.54 6.13
N ILE A 74 10.44 -6.73 7.15
CA ILE A 74 10.01 -5.34 7.24
C ILE A 74 11.22 -4.43 7.43
N GLY A 75 11.37 -3.46 6.52
CA GLY A 75 12.36 -2.42 6.56
C GLY A 75 12.12 -1.41 7.69
N GLU A 76 13.01 -0.42 7.79
CA GLU A 76 12.90 0.66 8.79
C GLU A 76 11.89 1.70 8.35
N GLY A 77 11.22 2.34 9.32
CA GLY A 77 10.30 3.45 9.04
C GLY A 77 8.94 3.02 8.52
N LEU A 78 8.52 1.75 8.71
CA LEU A 78 7.14 1.37 8.43
C LEU A 78 6.20 2.20 9.31
N PHE A 79 5.23 2.86 8.68
CA PHE A 79 4.13 3.57 9.33
C PHE A 79 2.82 2.85 9.03
N ILE A 80 2.10 2.51 10.08
CA ILE A 80 0.75 1.92 10.00
C ILE A 80 -0.21 2.91 10.62
N ASP A 81 -1.02 3.53 9.79
CA ASP A 81 -2.06 4.46 10.22
C ASP A 81 -3.39 3.73 10.42
N HIS A 82 -4.03 3.98 11.58
CA HIS A 82 -5.20 3.26 12.08
C HIS A 82 -5.00 1.75 12.23
N GLY A 83 -4.68 1.05 11.17
CA GLY A 83 -4.17 -0.31 11.11
C GLY A 83 -5.21 -1.42 11.19
N THR A 84 -6.43 -1.19 11.68
CA THR A 84 -7.45 -2.25 11.82
C THR A 84 -7.67 -3.00 10.51
N GLY A 85 -7.58 -4.33 10.55
CA GLY A 85 -7.81 -5.20 9.39
C GLY A 85 -6.64 -5.29 8.41
N ILE A 86 -5.48 -4.77 8.75
CA ILE A 86 -4.25 -5.03 7.96
C ILE A 86 -3.85 -6.49 8.08
N VAL A 87 -3.45 -7.08 6.93
CA VAL A 87 -2.88 -8.42 6.85
C VAL A 87 -1.60 -8.38 6.03
N ILE A 88 -0.48 -8.74 6.65
CA ILE A 88 0.83 -8.89 6.00
C ILE A 88 1.23 -10.37 6.03
N GLY A 89 1.26 -11.00 4.85
CA GLY A 89 1.49 -12.43 4.70
C GLY A 89 2.94 -12.87 4.90
N GLU A 90 3.16 -14.18 4.99
CA GLU A 90 4.41 -14.82 5.41
C GLU A 90 5.65 -14.39 4.61
N THR A 91 5.56 -14.35 3.30
CA THR A 91 6.69 -14.05 2.40
C THR A 91 6.63 -12.62 1.85
N ALA A 92 5.86 -11.74 2.50
CA ALA A 92 5.84 -10.32 2.15
C ALA A 92 7.17 -9.66 2.55
N GLU A 93 7.65 -8.80 1.68
CA GLU A 93 8.84 -8.00 1.90
C GLU A 93 8.47 -6.52 1.76
N LEU A 94 8.76 -5.73 2.78
CA LEU A 94 8.54 -4.30 2.79
C LEU A 94 9.88 -3.57 2.90
N GLY A 95 10.08 -2.61 2.01
CA GLY A 95 11.22 -1.72 2.03
C GLY A 95 11.17 -0.70 3.18
N LYS A 96 11.93 0.37 3.03
CA LYS A 96 11.99 1.45 4.02
C LYS A 96 10.85 2.43 3.81
N ASN A 97 10.44 3.08 4.90
CA ASN A 97 9.50 4.20 4.89
C ASN A 97 8.14 3.89 4.23
N VAL A 98 7.72 2.63 4.22
CA VAL A 98 6.41 2.24 3.69
C VAL A 98 5.30 2.77 4.60
N THR A 99 4.19 3.21 4.00
CA THR A 99 2.96 3.61 4.71
C THR A 99 1.83 2.69 4.34
N LEU A 100 1.16 2.14 5.35
CA LEU A 100 -0.03 1.28 5.17
C LEU A 100 -1.20 1.85 5.97
N TYR A 101 -2.35 1.95 5.33
CA TYR A 101 -3.60 2.34 5.98
C TYR A 101 -4.44 1.10 6.35
N GLN A 102 -5.49 1.32 7.14
CA GLN A 102 -6.40 0.27 7.60
C GLN A 102 -6.96 -0.57 6.45
N GLY A 103 -7.19 -1.87 6.71
CA GLY A 103 -7.79 -2.80 5.76
C GLY A 103 -6.88 -3.24 4.60
N VAL A 104 -5.63 -2.81 4.58
CA VAL A 104 -4.65 -3.23 3.56
C VAL A 104 -4.34 -4.71 3.69
N THR A 105 -4.30 -5.42 2.55
CA THR A 105 -3.87 -6.82 2.50
C THR A 105 -2.68 -6.97 1.56
N LEU A 106 -1.55 -7.43 2.11
CA LEU A 106 -0.40 -7.91 1.34
C LEU A 106 -0.47 -9.43 1.31
N GLY A 107 -1.24 -9.95 0.35
CA GLY A 107 -1.68 -11.34 0.28
C GLY A 107 -0.95 -12.18 -0.76
N GLY A 108 -0.99 -13.50 -0.59
CA GLY A 108 -0.52 -14.45 -1.59
C GLY A 108 -1.64 -14.93 -2.50
N THR A 109 -1.26 -15.51 -3.63
CA THR A 109 -2.16 -16.20 -4.55
C THR A 109 -1.75 -17.68 -4.66
N GLY A 110 -2.76 -18.57 -4.76
CA GLY A 110 -2.52 -19.98 -4.98
C GLY A 110 -2.08 -20.76 -3.73
N LYS A 111 -1.65 -22.03 -3.96
CA LYS A 111 -1.24 -22.99 -2.93
C LYS A 111 0.27 -23.22 -2.91
N GLU A 112 1.05 -22.40 -3.59
CA GLU A 112 2.48 -22.56 -3.73
C GLU A 112 3.22 -22.34 -2.41
N LYS A 113 4.21 -23.20 -2.16
CA LYS A 113 5.16 -23.02 -1.07
C LYS A 113 6.28 -22.09 -1.57
N GLY A 114 6.69 -21.12 -0.78
CA GLY A 114 7.74 -20.17 -1.16
C GLY A 114 7.21 -18.74 -1.32
N LYS A 115 7.88 -17.95 -2.15
CA LYS A 115 7.51 -16.54 -2.40
C LYS A 115 6.16 -16.47 -3.10
N ARG A 116 5.14 -15.98 -2.38
CA ARG A 116 3.75 -15.86 -2.85
C ARG A 116 3.08 -14.54 -2.46
N HIS A 117 3.77 -13.74 -1.65
CA HIS A 117 3.31 -12.42 -1.23
C HIS A 117 4.16 -11.32 -1.88
N PRO A 118 3.65 -10.10 -1.99
CA PRO A 118 4.32 -9.03 -2.72
C PRO A 118 5.61 -8.55 -2.05
N THR A 119 6.46 -7.95 -2.88
CA THR A 119 7.58 -7.13 -2.45
C THR A 119 7.19 -5.66 -2.65
N ILE A 120 7.22 -4.89 -1.59
CA ILE A 120 6.87 -3.47 -1.56
C ILE A 120 8.17 -2.67 -1.47
N GLY A 121 8.41 -1.80 -2.45
CA GLY A 121 9.60 -0.95 -2.51
C GLY A 121 9.64 0.13 -1.42
N ASP A 122 10.70 0.89 -1.41
CA ASP A 122 10.90 2.01 -0.47
C ASP A 122 9.90 3.15 -0.75
N ASN A 123 9.47 3.85 0.29
CA ASN A 123 8.58 5.02 0.22
C ASN A 123 7.22 4.76 -0.46
N VAL A 124 6.77 3.51 -0.53
CA VAL A 124 5.47 3.15 -1.09
C VAL A 124 4.36 3.49 -0.11
N VAL A 125 3.26 4.02 -0.65
CA VAL A 125 2.02 4.27 0.09
C VAL A 125 0.92 3.32 -0.40
N VAL A 126 0.33 2.54 0.51
CA VAL A 126 -0.81 1.67 0.23
C VAL A 126 -2.01 2.19 1.02
N ALA A 127 -2.94 2.79 0.31
CA ALA A 127 -4.10 3.45 0.90
C ALA A 127 -5.15 2.46 1.44
N SER A 128 -6.13 2.99 2.16
CA SER A 128 -7.11 2.23 2.93
C SER A 128 -7.85 1.17 2.09
N GLY A 129 -7.94 -0.03 2.64
CA GLY A 129 -8.67 -1.14 2.02
C GLY A 129 -8.04 -1.74 0.77
N ALA A 130 -6.91 -1.22 0.29
CA ALA A 130 -6.24 -1.76 -0.89
C ALA A 130 -5.70 -3.17 -0.67
N LYS A 131 -5.70 -3.97 -1.73
CA LYS A 131 -5.23 -5.36 -1.71
C LYS A 131 -4.17 -5.56 -2.77
N VAL A 132 -2.99 -6.02 -2.36
CA VAL A 132 -1.88 -6.37 -3.24
C VAL A 132 -1.68 -7.87 -3.15
N LEU A 133 -2.03 -8.60 -4.22
CA LEU A 133 -2.17 -10.05 -4.17
C LEU A 133 -1.27 -10.73 -5.21
N GLY A 134 -0.21 -11.40 -4.76
CA GLY A 134 0.73 -12.12 -5.62
C GLY A 134 2.19 -11.86 -5.26
N SER A 135 3.11 -12.56 -5.92
CA SER A 135 4.56 -12.51 -5.64
C SER A 135 5.33 -11.50 -6.50
N PHE A 136 4.67 -10.46 -6.97
CA PHE A 136 5.26 -9.41 -7.78
C PHE A 136 5.78 -8.24 -6.94
N THR A 137 6.45 -7.31 -7.60
CA THR A 137 7.02 -6.11 -6.97
C THR A 137 6.15 -4.89 -7.21
N VAL A 138 5.95 -4.09 -6.16
CA VAL A 138 5.49 -2.71 -6.22
C VAL A 138 6.73 -1.84 -6.09
N GLY A 139 7.06 -1.08 -7.14
CA GLY A 139 8.25 -0.26 -7.22
C GLY A 139 8.27 0.87 -6.18
N GLU A 140 9.45 1.39 -5.92
CA GLU A 140 9.65 2.49 -4.98
C GLU A 140 8.82 3.73 -5.32
N HIS A 141 8.42 4.48 -4.29
CA HIS A 141 7.58 5.68 -4.42
C HIS A 141 6.24 5.47 -5.14
N ALA A 142 5.82 4.22 -5.37
CA ALA A 142 4.50 3.95 -5.94
C ALA A 142 3.39 4.24 -4.92
N LYS A 143 2.21 4.60 -5.45
CA LYS A 143 1.00 4.81 -4.66
C LYS A 143 -0.08 3.84 -5.10
N ILE A 144 -0.67 3.13 -4.14
CA ILE A 144 -1.82 2.28 -4.38
C ILE A 144 -3.04 2.97 -3.78
N GLY A 145 -3.98 3.33 -4.63
CA GLY A 145 -5.19 4.04 -4.25
C GLY A 145 -6.12 3.22 -3.35
N ALA A 146 -6.97 3.93 -2.60
CA ALA A 146 -7.91 3.31 -1.68
C ALA A 146 -8.82 2.30 -2.38
N GLY A 147 -9.06 1.14 -1.74
CA GLY A 147 -9.91 0.08 -2.28
C GLY A 147 -9.39 -0.64 -3.51
N SER A 148 -8.21 -0.29 -4.02
CA SER A 148 -7.66 -0.90 -5.25
C SER A 148 -7.25 -2.36 -5.05
N VAL A 149 -7.36 -3.17 -6.10
CA VAL A 149 -6.92 -4.56 -6.10
C VAL A 149 -5.81 -4.74 -7.13
N VAL A 150 -4.59 -4.81 -6.67
CA VAL A 150 -3.38 -4.94 -7.49
C VAL A 150 -3.03 -6.41 -7.65
N LEU A 151 -2.94 -6.86 -8.90
CA LEU A 151 -2.69 -8.25 -9.27
C LEU A 151 -1.45 -8.41 -10.18
N LYS A 152 -0.75 -7.32 -10.48
CA LYS A 152 0.41 -7.28 -11.38
C LYS A 152 1.46 -6.32 -10.85
N GLU A 153 2.66 -6.46 -11.38
CA GLU A 153 3.78 -5.57 -11.08
C GLU A 153 3.44 -4.10 -11.29
N VAL A 154 3.94 -3.25 -10.38
CA VAL A 154 3.76 -1.80 -10.41
C VAL A 154 5.12 -1.15 -10.57
N PRO A 155 5.32 -0.34 -11.60
CA PRO A 155 6.57 0.41 -11.80
C PRO A 155 6.84 1.40 -10.66
N PRO A 156 8.11 1.80 -10.45
CA PRO A 156 8.43 2.91 -9.55
C PRO A 156 7.68 4.19 -9.93
N TYR A 157 7.34 4.99 -8.92
CA TYR A 157 6.65 6.29 -9.06
C TYR A 157 5.28 6.23 -9.75
N ALA A 158 4.69 5.04 -9.88
CA ALA A 158 3.38 4.86 -10.48
C ALA A 158 2.26 5.01 -9.44
N THR A 159 1.11 5.54 -9.88
CA THR A 159 -0.13 5.52 -9.12
C THR A 159 -1.07 4.48 -9.73
N VAL A 160 -1.60 3.58 -8.89
CA VAL A 160 -2.51 2.51 -9.30
C VAL A 160 -3.84 2.68 -8.60
N VAL A 161 -4.94 2.60 -9.35
CA VAL A 161 -6.31 2.68 -8.81
C VAL A 161 -7.24 1.67 -9.47
N GLY A 162 -8.34 1.34 -8.79
CA GLY A 162 -9.44 0.53 -9.32
C GLY A 162 -9.35 -0.97 -9.07
N ILE A 163 -10.36 -1.71 -9.55
CA ILE A 163 -10.53 -3.16 -9.43
C ILE A 163 -10.86 -3.75 -10.82
N PRO A 164 -9.92 -4.45 -11.48
CA PRO A 164 -8.51 -4.61 -11.12
C PRO A 164 -7.73 -3.30 -11.24
N GLY A 165 -6.65 -3.17 -10.44
CA GLY A 165 -5.81 -1.98 -10.40
C GLY A 165 -5.16 -1.66 -11.75
N LYS A 166 -5.31 -0.41 -12.19
CA LYS A 166 -4.72 0.13 -13.42
C LYS A 166 -3.76 1.26 -13.06
N ILE A 167 -2.65 1.34 -13.77
CA ILE A 167 -1.72 2.46 -13.66
C ILE A 167 -2.37 3.67 -14.33
N VAL A 168 -2.59 4.75 -13.56
CA VAL A 168 -3.26 5.97 -14.03
C VAL A 168 -2.32 7.16 -14.13
N CYS A 169 -1.18 7.10 -13.44
CA CYS A 169 -0.15 8.13 -13.51
C CYS A 169 1.22 7.49 -13.37
N MET A 170 2.18 7.95 -14.17
CA MET A 170 3.60 7.68 -14.00
C MET A 170 4.30 9.03 -14.00
N TYR A 171 4.99 9.37 -12.91
CA TYR A 171 5.77 10.59 -12.87
C TYR A 171 7.05 10.43 -13.68
N GLY A 172 7.07 11.02 -14.89
CA GLY A 172 8.24 11.07 -15.78
C GLY A 172 9.30 12.07 -15.37
N GLU A 173 9.06 12.93 -14.35
CA GLU A 173 10.05 13.89 -13.84
C GLU A 173 10.28 13.62 -12.36
N LYS A 174 11.56 13.45 -11.99
CA LYS A 174 12.01 13.54 -10.61
C LYS A 174 11.61 14.93 -10.08
N VAL A 175 10.52 15.02 -9.34
CA VAL A 175 10.37 16.10 -8.37
C VAL A 175 11.48 15.83 -7.35
N ASP A 176 12.38 16.79 -7.19
CA ASP A 176 13.46 16.73 -6.22
C ASP A 176 12.83 16.75 -4.81
N ARG A 177 12.42 15.56 -4.37
CA ARG A 177 11.93 15.28 -3.04
C ARG A 177 13.09 14.69 -2.29
N GLY A 178 13.42 15.26 -1.14
CA GLY A 178 14.45 14.72 -0.27
C GLY A 178 14.27 13.21 -0.12
N GLU A 179 15.35 12.46 0.00
CA GLU A 179 15.38 10.98 -0.02
C GLU A 179 14.43 10.29 0.98
N ASP A 180 13.89 11.04 1.96
CA ASP A 180 13.00 10.55 3.03
C ASP A 180 11.55 11.08 2.92
N ASP A 181 11.18 11.83 1.87
CA ASP A 181 9.83 12.42 1.74
C ASP A 181 8.84 11.41 1.15
N VAL A 182 7.91 10.94 2.00
CA VAL A 182 6.78 10.08 1.60
C VAL A 182 5.59 10.94 1.23
N ASP A 183 5.14 10.85 -0.01
CA ASP A 183 3.94 11.55 -0.47
C ASP A 183 2.67 10.86 0.02
N LEU A 184 2.06 11.39 1.06
CA LEU A 184 0.85 10.87 1.70
C LEU A 184 -0.47 11.30 1.03
N ARG A 185 -0.44 12.04 -0.08
CA ARG A 185 -1.64 12.51 -0.80
C ARG A 185 -2.34 11.36 -1.52
N HIS A 186 -2.93 10.45 -0.75
CA HIS A 186 -3.66 9.27 -1.23
C HIS A 186 -5.13 9.60 -1.57
N ASP A 187 -5.59 10.80 -1.29
CA ASP A 187 -6.89 11.37 -1.61
C ASP A 187 -6.93 12.03 -3.00
N GLN A 188 -5.77 12.40 -3.56
CA GLN A 188 -5.64 12.98 -4.89
C GLN A 188 -5.37 11.90 -5.94
N LEU A 189 -6.38 11.06 -6.17
CA LEU A 189 -6.31 9.99 -7.15
C LEU A 189 -7.03 10.41 -8.43
N PRO A 190 -6.42 10.16 -9.63
CA PRO A 190 -7.14 10.33 -10.89
C PRO A 190 -8.30 9.35 -10.94
N ASP A 191 -9.42 9.77 -11.54
CA ASP A 191 -10.56 8.91 -11.82
C ASP A 191 -10.44 8.30 -13.23
N PRO A 192 -9.90 7.08 -13.37
CA PRO A 192 -9.65 6.48 -14.67
C PRO A 192 -10.95 6.05 -15.37
N GLU A 193 -12.01 5.81 -14.63
CA GLU A 193 -13.32 5.46 -15.20
C GLU A 193 -14.03 6.71 -15.69
N GLY A 194 -13.99 7.79 -14.94
CA GLY A 194 -14.53 9.09 -15.35
C GLY A 194 -13.82 9.65 -16.58
N GLU A 195 -12.48 9.60 -16.62
CA GLU A 195 -11.73 10.01 -17.81
C GLU A 195 -12.05 9.15 -19.04
N MET A 196 -12.18 7.84 -18.87
CA MET A 196 -12.52 6.93 -19.96
C MET A 196 -13.96 7.17 -20.45
N LEU A 197 -14.93 7.38 -19.55
CA LEU A 197 -16.30 7.73 -19.87
C LEU A 197 -16.37 9.06 -20.61
N PHE A 198 -15.62 10.06 -20.18
CA PHE A 198 -15.54 11.36 -20.86
C PHE A 198 -14.97 11.22 -22.28
N CYS A 199 -13.89 10.46 -22.47
CA CYS A 199 -13.35 10.14 -23.78
C CYS A 199 -14.35 9.40 -24.67
N MET A 200 -15.07 8.42 -24.14
CA MET A 200 -16.11 7.70 -24.87
C MET A 200 -17.26 8.63 -25.27
N GLN A 201 -17.73 9.48 -24.36
CA GLN A 201 -18.80 10.43 -24.64
C GLN A 201 -18.41 11.42 -25.75
N ARG A 202 -17.18 11.93 -25.70
CA ARG A 202 -16.63 12.79 -26.76
C ARG A 202 -16.55 12.08 -28.11
N HIS A 203 -16.18 10.80 -28.12
CA HIS A 203 -16.11 9.99 -29.33
C HIS A 203 -17.51 9.74 -29.93
N ILE A 204 -18.50 9.47 -29.09
CA ILE A 204 -19.90 9.34 -29.51
C ILE A 204 -20.41 10.64 -30.15
N GLN A 205 -20.12 11.80 -29.56
CA GLN A 205 -20.49 13.09 -30.13
C GLN A 205 -19.89 13.29 -31.54
N LEU A 206 -18.59 13.01 -31.69
CA LEU A 206 -17.93 13.09 -32.99
C LEU A 206 -18.52 12.15 -34.05
N LEU A 207 -18.93 10.95 -33.64
CA LEU A 207 -19.60 10.01 -34.53
C LEU A 207 -21.01 10.51 -34.93
N GLN A 208 -21.77 11.06 -34.00
CA GLN A 208 -23.08 11.67 -34.29
C GLN A 208 -22.99 12.83 -35.26
N GLU A 209 -21.98 13.71 -35.10
CA GLU A 209 -21.72 14.80 -36.05
C GLU A 209 -21.39 14.29 -37.45
N LYS A 210 -20.58 13.25 -37.57
CA LYS A 210 -20.24 12.62 -38.86
C LYS A 210 -21.45 11.99 -39.51
N ILE A 211 -22.27 11.28 -38.75
CA ILE A 211 -23.52 10.68 -39.26
C ILE A 211 -24.44 11.77 -39.80
N THR A 212 -24.68 12.82 -39.03
CA THR A 212 -25.54 13.95 -39.46
C THR A 212 -25.05 14.62 -40.73
N LYS A 213 -23.70 14.71 -40.89
CA LYS A 213 -23.10 15.26 -42.13
C LYS A 213 -23.34 14.35 -43.33
N LEU A 214 -23.12 13.05 -43.17
CA LEU A 214 -23.33 12.07 -44.22
C LEU A 214 -24.83 11.99 -44.63
N GLU A 215 -25.75 12.05 -43.69
CA GLU A 215 -27.20 12.08 -43.98
C GLU A 215 -27.61 13.32 -44.77
N LYS A 216 -26.99 14.48 -44.53
CA LYS A 216 -27.20 15.70 -45.30
C LYS A 216 -26.63 15.61 -46.72
N GLU A 217 -25.50 14.91 -46.90
CA GLU A 217 -24.90 14.69 -48.21
C GLU A 217 -25.69 13.69 -49.05
N LEU A 218 -26.30 12.68 -48.42
CA LEU A 218 -27.14 11.68 -49.10
C LEU A 218 -28.55 12.20 -49.50
N LYS A 219 -28.97 13.32 -48.90
CA LYS A 219 -30.27 13.97 -49.26
C LYS A 219 -30.14 15.06 -50.32
N LYS A 220 -28.95 15.31 -50.83
CA LYS A 220 -28.65 16.19 -51.96
C LYS A 220 -28.51 15.39 -53.25
#